data_e5419e2cbc41e8c905f5f39017ace38e
#
_entry.id   e5419e2cbc41e8c905f5f39017ace38e
#
_cell.length_a   1.000
_cell.length_b   1.000
_cell.length_c   1.000
_cell.angle_alpha   90.00
_cell.angle_beta   90.00
_cell.angle_gamma   90.00
#
_symmetry.space_group_name_H-M   'P 1'
#
loop_
_entity.id
_entity.type
_entity.pdbx_description
1 polymer ?
#
loop_
_entity_poly.entity_id
_entity_poly.type
_entity_poly.pdbx_seq_one_letter_code
_entity_poly.pdbx_strand_id
1 'polypeptide(L)'
;MKDLVEKVIAEAELSHSSIHGVGHWRMVERNAHYLCQFNEADLKVVYLFALFHDCKRENDHRDLEHGPRAERYLRSIRDWVDLSDERFENLCLACATHTLGTKAKNVTVATCWDSDRLEIGRVGFIPDEKFMSTEEAKRIAREDDFEVLENFEYSGIIPEETS
;
A
#
# COMPACT_ATOMS: atom_id res chain seq x y z
N MET A 1 6.37 11.51 12.06
CA MET A 1 5.87 10.24 11.49
C MET A 1 4.86 9.56 12.43
N LYS A 2 5.21 9.28 13.68
CA LYS A 2 4.30 8.63 14.65
C LYS A 2 2.93 9.32 14.74
N ASP A 3 2.89 10.61 14.97
CA ASP A 3 1.64 11.39 15.08
C ASP A 3 0.79 11.34 13.81
N LEU A 4 1.43 11.28 12.63
CA LEU A 4 0.73 11.09 11.36
C LEU A 4 0.05 9.72 11.29
N VAL A 5 0.77 8.67 11.66
CA VAL A 5 0.24 7.29 11.66
C VAL A 5 -0.96 7.18 12.62
N GLU A 6 -0.81 7.67 13.84
CA GLU A 6 -1.89 7.68 14.84
C GLU A 6 -3.11 8.44 14.34
N LYS A 7 -2.91 9.62 13.73
CA LYS A 7 -3.99 10.42 13.14
C LYS A 7 -4.73 9.65 12.04
N VAL A 8 -4.01 9.05 11.08
CA VAL A 8 -4.62 8.33 9.96
C VAL A 8 -5.41 7.12 10.44
N ILE A 9 -4.86 6.35 11.38
CA ILE A 9 -5.55 5.19 11.96
C ILE A 9 -6.82 5.62 12.71
N ALA A 10 -6.74 6.69 13.51
CA ALA A 10 -7.89 7.19 14.29
C ALA A 10 -9.04 7.73 13.40
N GLU A 11 -8.71 8.24 12.19
CA GLU A 11 -9.67 8.81 11.25
C GLU A 11 -10.12 7.81 10.15
N ALA A 12 -9.69 6.57 10.22
CA ALA A 12 -10.07 5.51 9.29
C ALA A 12 -11.23 4.69 9.85
N GLU A 13 -12.37 4.68 9.14
CA GLU A 13 -13.59 3.97 9.57
C GLU A 13 -13.38 2.45 9.70
N LEU A 14 -12.58 1.87 8.82
CA LEU A 14 -12.29 0.43 8.77
C LEU A 14 -10.91 0.06 9.33
N SER A 15 -10.32 0.88 10.21
CA SER A 15 -9.01 0.57 10.79
C SER A 15 -8.93 -0.80 11.47
N HIS A 16 -10.04 -1.29 12.01
CA HIS A 16 -10.16 -2.61 12.67
C HIS A 16 -10.69 -3.73 11.76
N SER A 17 -10.89 -3.47 10.47
CA SER A 17 -11.32 -4.51 9.53
C SER A 17 -10.24 -5.59 9.42
N SER A 18 -10.64 -6.85 9.46
CA SER A 18 -9.74 -8.00 9.22
C SER A 18 -9.32 -8.13 7.75
N ILE A 19 -9.97 -7.39 6.85
CA ILE A 19 -9.72 -7.46 5.40
C ILE A 19 -8.96 -6.22 4.91
N HIS A 20 -9.38 -5.01 5.30
CA HIS A 20 -8.85 -3.74 4.78
C HIS A 20 -8.32 -2.80 5.87
N GLY A 21 -8.19 -3.27 7.12
CA GLY A 21 -7.71 -2.50 8.25
C GLY A 21 -6.18 -2.50 8.39
N VAL A 22 -5.72 -2.08 9.57
CA VAL A 22 -4.29 -1.88 9.89
C VAL A 22 -3.46 -3.14 9.66
N GLY A 23 -4.02 -4.33 9.93
CA GLY A 23 -3.33 -5.61 9.66
C GLY A 23 -2.95 -5.76 8.18
N HIS A 24 -3.89 -5.46 7.27
CA HIS A 24 -3.61 -5.45 5.83
C HIS A 24 -2.60 -4.37 5.45
N TRP A 25 -2.72 -3.16 5.99
CA TRP A 25 -1.76 -2.07 5.69
C TRP A 25 -0.34 -2.46 6.06
N ARG A 26 -0.15 -3.19 7.17
CA ARG A 26 1.16 -3.72 7.57
C ARG A 26 1.70 -4.76 6.59
N MET A 27 0.84 -5.64 6.05
CA MET A 27 1.26 -6.60 5.04
C MET A 27 1.72 -5.89 3.76
N VAL A 28 0.96 -4.87 3.33
CA VAL A 28 1.33 -4.03 2.19
C VAL A 28 2.65 -3.30 2.46
N GLU A 29 2.86 -2.75 3.66
CA GLU A 29 4.12 -2.11 4.05
C GLU A 29 5.31 -3.07 3.99
N ARG A 30 5.14 -4.29 4.53
CA ARG A 30 6.16 -5.35 4.49
C ARG A 30 6.52 -5.71 3.05
N ASN A 31 5.53 -5.99 2.22
CA ASN A 31 5.72 -6.33 0.82
C ASN A 31 6.41 -5.22 0.05
N ALA A 32 6.00 -3.97 0.28
CA ALA A 32 6.62 -2.80 -0.33
C ALA A 32 8.11 -2.68 0.06
N HIS A 33 8.43 -2.89 1.34
CA HIS A 33 9.82 -2.86 1.81
C HIS A 33 10.65 -3.97 1.17
N TYR A 34 10.09 -5.19 1.08
CA TYR A 34 10.76 -6.31 0.39
C TYR A 34 11.03 -5.95 -1.07
N LEU A 35 10.03 -5.49 -1.82
CA LEU A 35 10.18 -5.14 -3.24
C LEU A 35 11.20 -4.04 -3.48
N CYS A 36 11.34 -3.08 -2.57
CA CYS A 36 12.36 -2.02 -2.64
C CYS A 36 13.80 -2.54 -2.56
N GLN A 37 14.03 -3.81 -2.17
CA GLN A 37 15.36 -4.41 -2.24
C GLN A 37 15.80 -4.73 -3.68
N PHE A 38 14.87 -4.78 -4.63
CA PHE A 38 15.06 -5.20 -6.02
C PHE A 38 14.87 -4.08 -7.03
N ASN A 39 14.57 -2.86 -6.59
CA ASN A 39 14.36 -1.73 -7.47
C ASN A 39 14.65 -0.39 -6.77
N GLU A 40 14.59 0.72 -7.50
CA GLU A 40 14.89 2.06 -7.00
C GLU A 40 13.62 2.82 -6.55
N ALA A 41 12.59 2.13 -6.07
CA ALA A 41 11.40 2.77 -5.53
C ALA A 41 11.71 3.58 -4.27
N ASP A 42 10.99 4.67 -4.10
CA ASP A 42 11.13 5.55 -2.94
C ASP A 42 10.50 4.92 -1.69
N LEU A 43 11.33 4.42 -0.80
CA LEU A 43 10.90 3.72 0.41
C LEU A 43 9.94 4.53 1.29
N LYS A 44 10.12 5.85 1.40
CA LYS A 44 9.23 6.70 2.20
C LYS A 44 7.85 6.84 1.54
N VAL A 45 7.80 6.92 0.21
CA VAL A 45 6.53 6.98 -0.53
C VAL A 45 5.77 5.65 -0.41
N VAL A 46 6.45 4.51 -0.54
CA VAL A 46 5.77 3.20 -0.45
C VAL A 46 5.24 2.91 0.96
N TYR A 47 5.95 3.34 2.02
CA TYR A 47 5.43 3.24 3.39
C TYR A 47 4.18 4.11 3.60
N LEU A 48 4.21 5.33 3.11
CA LEU A 48 3.04 6.21 3.19
C LEU A 48 1.89 5.67 2.33
N PHE A 49 2.17 5.07 1.18
CA PHE A 49 1.13 4.39 0.40
C PHE A 49 0.44 3.29 1.21
N ALA A 50 1.19 2.43 1.87
CA ALA A 50 0.63 1.37 2.71
C ALA A 50 -0.32 1.95 3.78
N LEU A 51 0.05 3.07 4.41
CA LEU A 51 -0.77 3.76 5.42
C LEU A 51 -2.04 4.38 4.83
N PHE A 52 -1.97 4.93 3.60
CA PHE A 52 -3.03 5.79 3.07
C PHE A 52 -3.99 5.10 2.09
N HIS A 53 -3.55 4.08 1.34
CA HIS A 53 -4.30 3.56 0.18
C HIS A 53 -5.75 3.17 0.51
N ASP A 54 -5.97 2.52 1.65
CA ASP A 54 -7.26 2.01 2.12
C ASP A 54 -7.85 2.81 3.31
N CYS A 55 -7.19 3.87 3.80
CA CYS A 55 -7.60 4.61 5.01
C CYS A 55 -8.98 5.30 4.89
N LYS A 56 -9.50 5.46 3.69
CA LYS A 56 -10.82 6.06 3.43
C LYS A 56 -11.80 5.09 2.75
N ARG A 57 -11.67 3.81 3.04
CA ARG A 57 -12.71 2.82 2.74
C ARG A 57 -13.93 3.02 3.63
N GLU A 58 -15.12 2.86 3.05
CA GLU A 58 -16.42 2.95 3.73
C GLU A 58 -17.04 1.57 3.96
N ASN A 59 -16.54 0.53 3.26
CA ASN A 59 -17.01 -0.84 3.43
C ASN A 59 -15.98 -1.86 2.94
N ASP A 60 -16.12 -3.13 3.37
CA ASP A 60 -15.24 -4.24 2.99
C ASP A 60 -15.60 -4.88 1.62
N HIS A 61 -16.64 -4.39 0.97
CA HIS A 61 -17.07 -4.86 -0.34
C HIS A 61 -16.48 -4.03 -1.48
N ARG A 62 -17.18 -3.96 -2.60
CA ARG A 62 -16.75 -3.16 -3.75
C ARG A 62 -16.92 -1.67 -3.47
N ASP A 63 -15.82 -1.00 -3.25
CA ASP A 63 -15.71 0.43 -2.99
C ASP A 63 -14.69 1.06 -3.95
N LEU A 64 -15.11 1.42 -5.15
CA LEU A 64 -14.22 1.93 -6.19
C LEU A 64 -13.72 3.36 -5.92
N GLU A 65 -14.36 4.09 -5.02
CA GLU A 65 -14.03 5.48 -4.70
C GLU A 65 -13.06 5.63 -3.52
N HIS A 66 -12.69 4.53 -2.85
CA HIS A 66 -11.80 4.63 -1.68
C HIS A 66 -10.44 5.25 -2.03
N GLY A 67 -9.83 4.87 -3.14
CA GLY A 67 -8.56 5.43 -3.60
C GLY A 67 -8.64 6.93 -3.89
N PRO A 68 -9.59 7.42 -4.72
CA PRO A 68 -9.86 8.85 -4.88
C PRO A 68 -10.18 9.58 -3.56
N ARG A 69 -10.88 8.95 -2.61
CA ARG A 69 -11.12 9.54 -1.28
C ARG A 69 -9.83 9.64 -0.46
N ALA A 70 -8.98 8.62 -0.50
CA ALA A 70 -7.68 8.63 0.15
C ALA A 70 -6.78 9.74 -0.40
N GLU A 71 -6.76 9.95 -1.72
CA GLU A 71 -6.04 11.05 -2.36
C GLU A 71 -6.55 12.42 -1.90
N ARG A 72 -7.85 12.66 -1.90
CA ARG A 72 -8.44 13.91 -1.39
C ARG A 72 -8.09 14.15 0.08
N TYR A 73 -8.14 13.12 0.90
CA TYR A 73 -7.73 13.19 2.30
C TYR A 73 -6.25 13.54 2.43
N LEU A 74 -5.37 12.88 1.70
CA LEU A 74 -3.94 13.17 1.64
C LEU A 74 -3.66 14.65 1.34
N ARG A 75 -4.33 15.22 0.32
CA ARG A 75 -4.20 16.63 -0.04
C ARG A 75 -4.69 17.55 1.07
N SER A 76 -5.74 17.19 1.79
CA SER A 76 -6.27 17.99 2.89
C SER A 76 -5.34 18.08 4.10
N ILE A 77 -4.43 17.13 4.23
CA ILE A 77 -3.42 17.08 5.31
C ILE A 77 -1.99 17.19 4.78
N ARG A 78 -1.78 17.87 3.65
CA ARG A 78 -0.48 18.02 2.98
C ARG A 78 0.65 18.41 3.93
N ASP A 79 0.38 19.32 4.86
CA ASP A 79 1.37 19.85 5.82
C ASP A 79 1.86 18.80 6.83
N TRP A 80 1.15 17.68 7.00
CA TRP A 80 1.56 16.55 7.83
C TRP A 80 2.52 15.59 7.11
N VAL A 81 2.63 15.71 5.79
CA VAL A 81 3.37 14.76 4.95
C VAL A 81 4.68 15.40 4.49
N ASP A 82 5.77 15.02 5.13
CA ASP A 82 7.12 15.50 4.80
C ASP A 82 7.67 14.79 3.53
N LEU A 83 7.25 15.26 2.37
CA LEU A 83 7.72 14.87 1.05
C LEU A 83 7.88 16.13 0.18
N SER A 84 8.80 16.11 -0.80
CA SER A 84 8.80 17.10 -1.87
C SER A 84 7.51 16.98 -2.71
N ASP A 85 7.17 18.02 -3.47
CA ASP A 85 5.94 18.03 -4.26
C ASP A 85 5.88 16.88 -5.27
N GLU A 86 6.96 16.59 -5.97
CA GLU A 86 7.04 15.46 -6.91
C GLU A 86 6.75 14.11 -6.23
N ARG A 87 7.36 13.86 -5.08
CA ARG A 87 7.16 12.62 -4.30
C ARG A 87 5.74 12.54 -3.75
N PHE A 88 5.19 13.67 -3.33
CA PHE A 88 3.82 13.77 -2.87
C PHE A 88 2.81 13.48 -3.97
N GLU A 89 3.02 14.01 -5.19
CA GLU A 89 2.16 13.71 -6.34
C GLU A 89 2.23 12.24 -6.74
N ASN A 90 3.41 11.59 -6.66
CA ASN A 90 3.53 10.14 -6.85
C ASN A 90 2.71 9.36 -5.81
N LEU A 91 2.72 9.76 -4.55
CA LEU A 91 1.90 9.17 -3.49
C LEU A 91 0.40 9.34 -3.77
N CYS A 92 -0.02 10.56 -4.13
CA CYS A 92 -1.41 10.87 -4.49
C CYS A 92 -1.87 10.00 -5.67
N LEU A 93 -1.07 9.92 -6.73
CA LEU A 93 -1.35 9.09 -7.89
C LEU A 93 -1.46 7.61 -7.49
N ALA A 94 -0.51 7.11 -6.70
CA ALA A 94 -0.53 5.72 -6.25
C ALA A 94 -1.82 5.41 -5.51
N CYS A 95 -2.22 6.23 -4.53
CA CYS A 95 -3.46 6.02 -3.76
C CYS A 95 -4.71 6.15 -4.62
N ALA A 96 -4.80 7.19 -5.47
CA ALA A 96 -6.00 7.44 -6.28
C ALA A 96 -6.33 6.31 -7.27
N THR A 97 -5.30 5.60 -7.76
CA THR A 97 -5.45 4.74 -8.95
C THR A 97 -5.09 3.27 -8.71
N HIS A 98 -4.71 2.86 -7.47
CA HIS A 98 -4.27 1.49 -7.19
C HIS A 98 -5.30 0.42 -7.55
N THR A 99 -6.58 0.71 -7.36
CA THR A 99 -7.69 -0.23 -7.65
C THR A 99 -7.90 -0.46 -9.14
N LEU A 100 -7.83 0.60 -9.95
CA LEU A 100 -8.20 0.56 -11.37
C LEU A 100 -6.99 0.61 -12.32
N GLY A 101 -5.84 1.04 -11.83
CA GLY A 101 -4.61 1.08 -12.62
C GLY A 101 -4.17 -0.32 -13.05
N THR A 102 -3.69 -0.47 -14.28
CA THR A 102 -3.22 -1.77 -14.78
C THR A 102 -1.72 -1.95 -14.56
N LYS A 103 -0.92 -1.04 -15.11
CA LYS A 103 0.55 -1.02 -14.94
C LYS A 103 1.04 0.42 -14.80
N ALA A 104 1.96 0.66 -13.88
CA ALA A 104 2.59 1.95 -13.70
C ALA A 104 3.95 2.01 -14.41
N LYS A 105 4.28 3.17 -14.99
CA LYS A 105 5.61 3.44 -15.57
C LYS A 105 6.61 3.92 -14.52
N ASN A 106 6.14 4.66 -13.52
CA ASN A 106 6.96 5.11 -12.40
C ASN A 106 7.20 3.93 -11.46
N VAL A 107 8.45 3.62 -11.14
CA VAL A 107 8.84 2.45 -10.35
C VAL A 107 8.27 2.50 -8.93
N THR A 108 8.19 3.68 -8.33
CA THR A 108 7.63 3.85 -6.98
C THR A 108 6.13 3.56 -6.97
N VAL A 109 5.36 4.11 -7.93
CA VAL A 109 3.93 3.81 -8.08
C VAL A 109 3.70 2.33 -8.41
N ALA A 110 4.54 1.74 -9.26
CA ALA A 110 4.52 0.32 -9.59
C ALA A 110 4.68 -0.54 -8.33
N THR A 111 5.68 -0.23 -7.50
CA THR A 111 5.95 -0.96 -6.24
C THR A 111 4.81 -0.81 -5.25
N CYS A 112 4.19 0.38 -5.13
CA CYS A 112 2.99 0.60 -4.33
C CYS A 112 1.86 -0.36 -4.74
N TRP A 113 1.52 -0.40 -6.03
CA TRP A 113 0.42 -1.24 -6.51
C TRP A 113 0.71 -2.73 -6.39
N ASP A 114 1.94 -3.14 -6.69
CA ASP A 114 2.33 -4.55 -6.62
C ASP A 114 2.32 -5.05 -5.16
N SER A 115 2.73 -4.22 -4.20
CA SER A 115 2.70 -4.58 -2.77
C SER A 115 1.30 -4.89 -2.25
N ASP A 116 0.28 -4.14 -2.69
CA ASP A 116 -1.12 -4.40 -2.36
C ASP A 116 -1.67 -5.62 -3.11
N ARG A 117 -1.36 -5.75 -4.41
CA ARG A 117 -1.82 -6.88 -5.25
C ARG A 117 -1.28 -8.22 -4.80
N LEU A 118 -0.08 -8.28 -4.23
CA LEU A 118 0.45 -9.51 -3.65
C LEU A 118 -0.35 -9.99 -2.43
N GLU A 119 -1.14 -9.11 -1.79
CA GLU A 119 -2.03 -9.43 -0.67
C GLU A 119 -3.47 -9.78 -1.10
N ILE A 120 -3.78 -9.86 -2.39
CA ILE A 120 -5.16 -10.13 -2.87
C ILE A 120 -5.67 -11.51 -2.46
N GLY A 121 -4.79 -12.40 -2.00
CA GLY A 121 -5.14 -13.71 -1.43
C GLY A 121 -6.10 -13.61 -0.25
N ARG A 122 -6.03 -12.52 0.54
CA ARG A 122 -6.93 -12.26 1.68
C ARG A 122 -8.41 -12.19 1.30
N VAL A 123 -8.71 -11.86 0.05
CA VAL A 123 -10.08 -11.77 -0.51
C VAL A 123 -10.41 -12.92 -1.46
N GLY A 124 -9.60 -13.98 -1.45
CA GLY A 124 -9.86 -15.23 -2.19
C GLY A 124 -9.40 -15.24 -3.65
N PHE A 125 -8.56 -14.30 -4.07
CA PHE A 125 -7.97 -14.29 -5.41
C PHE A 125 -6.50 -14.71 -5.35
N ILE A 126 -6.00 -15.32 -6.43
CA ILE A 126 -4.58 -15.65 -6.58
C ILE A 126 -3.90 -14.48 -7.30
N PRO A 127 -2.80 -13.93 -6.75
CA PRO A 127 -2.01 -12.93 -7.46
C PRO A 127 -1.52 -13.48 -8.81
N ASP A 128 -1.65 -12.70 -9.88
CA ASP A 128 -1.30 -13.10 -11.24
C ASP A 128 -0.24 -12.14 -11.79
N GLU A 129 0.87 -12.69 -12.29
CA GLU A 129 2.01 -11.91 -12.82
C GLU A 129 1.63 -10.89 -13.90
N LYS A 130 0.56 -11.16 -14.64
CA LYS A 130 0.10 -10.23 -15.70
C LYS A 130 -0.35 -8.87 -15.16
N PHE A 131 -0.75 -8.79 -13.87
CA PHE A 131 -1.14 -7.55 -13.20
C PHE A 131 0.00 -6.91 -12.42
N MET A 132 1.16 -7.55 -12.32
CA MET A 132 2.34 -7.01 -11.67
C MET A 132 3.14 -6.13 -12.63
N SER A 133 3.76 -5.10 -12.10
CA SER A 133 4.57 -4.15 -12.84
C SER A 133 6.07 -4.38 -12.65
N THR A 134 6.50 -4.69 -11.42
CA THR A 134 7.91 -4.93 -11.06
C THR A 134 8.31 -6.38 -11.30
N GLU A 135 9.58 -6.62 -11.64
CA GLU A 135 10.05 -7.97 -12.00
C GLU A 135 9.99 -8.94 -10.81
N GLU A 136 10.32 -8.47 -9.60
CA GLU A 136 10.27 -9.33 -8.41
C GLU A 136 8.84 -9.69 -8.04
N ALA A 137 7.88 -8.77 -8.12
CA ALA A 137 6.46 -9.07 -7.89
C ALA A 137 5.92 -10.08 -8.92
N LYS A 138 6.33 -9.96 -10.19
CA LYS A 138 6.01 -10.96 -11.23
C LYS A 138 6.58 -12.34 -10.88
N ARG A 139 7.84 -12.39 -10.42
CA ARG A 139 8.49 -13.64 -10.02
C ARG A 139 7.71 -14.31 -8.90
N ILE A 140 7.42 -13.56 -7.82
CA ILE A 140 6.66 -14.08 -6.67
C ILE A 140 5.31 -14.64 -7.12
N ALA A 141 4.54 -13.88 -7.89
CA ALA A 141 3.23 -14.33 -8.36
C ALA A 141 3.29 -15.55 -9.29
N ARG A 142 4.30 -15.63 -10.18
CA ARG A 142 4.48 -16.74 -11.12
C ARG A 142 4.93 -18.02 -10.43
N GLU A 143 5.79 -17.90 -9.43
CA GLU A 143 6.43 -19.02 -8.74
C GLU A 143 5.68 -19.45 -7.47
N ASP A 144 4.59 -18.72 -7.12
CA ASP A 144 3.83 -18.92 -5.87
C ASP A 144 4.71 -18.81 -4.60
N ASP A 145 5.75 -17.94 -4.66
CA ASP A 145 6.80 -17.85 -3.64
C ASP A 145 6.48 -16.76 -2.60
N PHE A 146 5.31 -16.85 -1.97
CA PHE A 146 4.88 -15.87 -0.96
C PHE A 146 5.63 -16.00 0.37
N GLU A 147 6.27 -17.14 0.62
CA GLU A 147 7.07 -17.36 1.84
C GLU A 147 8.19 -16.32 1.99
N VAL A 148 8.75 -15.80 0.90
CA VAL A 148 9.80 -14.78 0.96
C VAL A 148 9.28 -13.47 1.58
N LEU A 149 8.00 -13.15 1.40
CA LEU A 149 7.35 -12.00 2.00
C LEU A 149 7.03 -12.27 3.48
N GLU A 150 6.49 -13.45 3.78
CA GLU A 150 6.09 -13.81 5.14
C GLU A 150 7.28 -13.88 6.11
N ASN A 151 8.43 -14.37 5.61
CA ASN A 151 9.66 -14.50 6.38
C ASN A 151 10.53 -13.22 6.35
N PHE A 152 10.13 -12.17 5.63
CA PHE A 152 10.91 -10.95 5.56
C PHE A 152 10.78 -10.11 6.82
N GLU A 153 11.89 -9.97 7.54
CA GLU A 153 11.97 -9.10 8.70
C GLU A 153 12.16 -7.64 8.26
N TYR A 154 11.31 -6.75 8.73
CA TYR A 154 11.38 -5.32 8.40
C TYR A 154 11.02 -4.45 9.62
N SER A 155 11.41 -3.20 9.56
CA SER A 155 10.98 -2.18 10.51
C SER A 155 10.15 -1.13 9.76
N GLY A 156 8.86 -1.14 10.00
CA GLY A 156 7.89 -0.26 9.35
C GLY A 156 7.48 0.93 10.22
N ILE A 157 6.54 1.72 9.71
CA ILE A 157 5.94 2.86 10.41
C ILE A 157 4.58 2.54 11.02
N ILE A 158 3.90 1.50 10.52
CA ILE A 158 2.57 1.08 10.96
C ILE A 158 2.74 0.17 12.19
N PRO A 159 2.10 0.47 13.34
CA PRO A 159 2.29 -0.28 14.58
C PRO A 159 1.75 -1.72 14.47
N GLU A 160 2.31 -2.60 15.29
CA GLU A 160 1.72 -3.91 15.51
C GLU A 160 0.37 -3.77 16.21
N GLU A 161 -0.61 -4.58 15.81
CA GLU A 161 -1.86 -4.64 16.55
C GLU A 161 -1.55 -5.14 17.96
N THR A 162 -1.80 -4.29 18.95
CA THR A 162 -1.77 -4.73 20.35
C THR A 162 -2.99 -5.60 20.59
N SER A 163 -2.75 -6.88 20.83
CA SER A 163 -3.74 -7.89 21.22
C SER A 163 -4.63 -7.43 22.38
#